data_8c6bb311f246c6930417572ab25dcaea
#
_entry.id   8c6bb311f246c6930417572ab25dcaea
#
_cell.length_a   1.000
_cell.length_b   1.000
_cell.length_c   1.000
_cell.angle_alpha   90.00
_cell.angle_beta   90.00
_cell.angle_gamma   90.00
#
_symmetry.space_group_name_H-M   'P 1'
#
loop_
_entity.id
_entity.type
_entity.pdbx_description
1 polymer ?
#
loop_
_entity_poly.entity_id
_entity_poly.type
_entity_poly.pdbx_seq_one_letter_code
_entity_poly.pdbx_strand_id
1 'polypeptide(L)'
;MPSIDVYNVEGKKVSSVDLKEEIFGIEPNEAVVHSVLVNFLANQRQGTQSTKTRAEVRGGGRKPWRQKGTGRARQGSIRAPQWIKGGIALGPKPRSYKYTVNKKERRLAIKSLLSSKVLENELTVVDAFNFDSIKTKQMVNALTNLKVEGKTLIVLADKNENVQKSARNIKNVKTLQVNTINVYDLLKYKNLVITEDTVKKLEEVYA
;
A
#
# COMPACT_ATOMS: atom_id res chain seq x y z
N MET A 1 -8.87 26.43 -11.52
CA MET A 1 -7.67 25.66 -11.12
C MET A 1 -7.49 25.83 -9.63
N PRO A 2 -7.35 24.77 -8.85
CA PRO A 2 -7.06 24.91 -7.43
C PRO A 2 -5.64 25.46 -7.25
N SER A 3 -5.50 26.53 -6.45
CA SER A 3 -4.20 27.10 -6.08
C SER A 3 -3.86 26.72 -4.64
N ILE A 4 -2.60 26.35 -4.40
CA ILE A 4 -2.12 25.96 -3.07
C ILE A 4 -0.88 26.79 -2.72
N ASP A 5 -0.81 27.15 -1.45
CA ASP A 5 0.32 27.89 -0.90
C ASP A 5 1.55 27.00 -0.76
N VAL A 6 2.70 27.51 -1.16
CA VAL A 6 4.00 26.85 -1.00
C VAL A 6 4.69 27.39 0.24
N TYR A 7 5.15 26.47 1.09
CA TYR A 7 5.82 26.79 2.35
C TYR A 7 7.30 26.46 2.28
N ASN A 8 8.12 27.16 3.03
CA ASN A 8 9.49 26.75 3.28
C ASN A 8 9.56 25.76 4.45
N VAL A 9 10.72 25.19 4.72
CA VAL A 9 10.97 24.27 5.85
C VAL A 9 10.68 24.90 7.22
N GLU A 10 10.65 26.24 7.30
CA GLU A 10 10.29 27.00 8.51
C GLU A 10 8.79 27.21 8.69
N GLY A 11 7.96 26.78 7.73
CA GLY A 11 6.52 26.95 7.76
C GLY A 11 6.04 28.36 7.32
N LYS A 12 6.89 29.15 6.68
CA LYS A 12 6.51 30.45 6.10
C LYS A 12 6.05 30.26 4.66
N LYS A 13 4.98 30.94 4.25
CA LYS A 13 4.53 31.00 2.88
C LYS A 13 5.54 31.76 2.02
N VAL A 14 5.99 31.13 0.94
CA VAL A 14 6.96 31.72 -0.01
C VAL A 14 6.27 32.10 -1.31
N SER A 15 5.43 31.22 -1.85
CA SER A 15 4.77 31.40 -3.15
C SER A 15 3.41 30.69 -3.15
N SER A 16 2.75 30.67 -4.28
CA SER A 16 1.58 29.84 -4.56
C SER A 16 1.75 29.16 -5.90
N VAL A 17 1.27 27.92 -6.03
CA VAL A 17 1.33 27.12 -7.25
C VAL A 17 -0.08 26.75 -7.67
N ASP A 18 -0.37 26.95 -8.96
CA ASP A 18 -1.62 26.52 -9.57
C ASP A 18 -1.49 25.05 -9.97
N LEU A 19 -2.46 24.25 -9.57
CA LEU A 19 -2.51 22.83 -9.84
C LEU A 19 -3.39 22.55 -11.06
N LYS A 20 -2.99 21.61 -11.92
CA LYS A 20 -3.78 21.20 -13.08
C LYS A 20 -5.07 20.51 -12.63
N GLU A 21 -6.19 21.01 -13.12
CA GLU A 21 -7.54 20.51 -12.82
C GLU A 21 -7.72 19.05 -13.27
N GLU A 22 -7.08 18.64 -14.35
CA GLU A 22 -7.11 17.27 -14.86
C GLU A 22 -6.51 16.21 -13.93
N ILE A 23 -5.76 16.63 -12.90
CA ILE A 23 -5.08 15.72 -11.95
C ILE A 23 -5.58 15.95 -10.52
N PHE A 24 -5.75 17.21 -10.13
CA PHE A 24 -6.06 17.60 -8.75
C PHE A 24 -7.48 18.14 -8.56
N GLY A 25 -8.27 18.29 -9.66
CA GLY A 25 -9.64 18.80 -9.64
C GLY A 25 -10.68 17.79 -10.09
N ILE A 26 -10.33 16.51 -10.23
CA ILE A 26 -11.24 15.46 -10.67
C ILE A 26 -12.16 15.06 -9.51
N GLU A 27 -13.43 14.78 -9.80
CA GLU A 27 -14.36 14.20 -8.85
C GLU A 27 -13.84 12.81 -8.39
N PRO A 28 -13.66 12.59 -7.08
CA PRO A 28 -13.12 11.34 -6.56
C PRO A 28 -14.04 10.14 -6.84
N ASN A 29 -13.49 9.09 -7.46
CA ASN A 29 -14.21 7.84 -7.73
C ASN A 29 -13.79 6.74 -6.76
N GLU A 30 -14.54 6.58 -5.68
CA GLU A 30 -14.25 5.61 -4.62
C GLU A 30 -14.25 4.16 -5.10
N ALA A 31 -15.12 3.79 -6.03
CA ALA A 31 -15.21 2.42 -6.55
C ALA A 31 -13.93 2.01 -7.30
N VAL A 32 -13.38 2.92 -8.12
CA VAL A 32 -12.13 2.67 -8.83
C VAL A 32 -10.95 2.61 -7.86
N VAL A 33 -10.90 3.52 -6.88
CA VAL A 33 -9.88 3.51 -5.82
C VAL A 33 -9.90 2.20 -5.05
N HIS A 34 -11.08 1.73 -4.62
CA HIS A 34 -11.25 0.46 -3.93
C HIS A 34 -10.79 -0.74 -4.78
N SER A 35 -11.17 -0.79 -6.06
CA SER A 35 -10.75 -1.86 -6.98
C SER A 35 -9.23 -1.96 -7.09
N VAL A 36 -8.54 -0.82 -7.27
CA VAL A 36 -7.07 -0.77 -7.36
C VAL A 36 -6.41 -1.10 -6.02
N LEU A 37 -7.00 -0.69 -4.88
CA LEU A 37 -6.52 -1.04 -3.56
C LEU A 37 -6.56 -2.55 -3.31
N VAL A 38 -7.69 -3.20 -3.62
CA VAL A 38 -7.86 -4.66 -3.48
C VAL A 38 -6.85 -5.39 -4.36
N ASN A 39 -6.65 -4.93 -5.60
CA ASN A 39 -5.63 -5.47 -6.49
C ASN A 39 -4.23 -5.36 -5.89
N PHE A 40 -3.86 -4.18 -5.36
CA PHE A 40 -2.56 -3.97 -4.73
C PHE A 40 -2.33 -4.92 -3.56
N LEU A 41 -3.31 -5.07 -2.67
CA LEU A 41 -3.23 -5.98 -1.51
C LEU A 41 -3.19 -7.46 -1.94
N ALA A 42 -3.96 -7.85 -2.95
CA ALA A 42 -3.94 -9.21 -3.48
C ALA A 42 -2.57 -9.56 -4.08
N ASN A 43 -1.95 -8.62 -4.81
CA ASN A 43 -0.65 -8.81 -5.43
C ASN A 43 0.51 -8.91 -4.42
N GLN A 44 0.32 -8.45 -3.18
CA GLN A 44 1.29 -8.61 -2.09
C GLN A 44 1.23 -10.01 -1.44
N ARG A 45 0.15 -10.76 -1.64
CA ARG A 45 -0.01 -12.09 -1.04
C ARG A 45 0.93 -13.09 -1.69
N GLN A 46 1.74 -13.77 -0.89
CA GLN A 46 2.69 -14.78 -1.36
C GLN A 46 2.02 -16.09 -1.79
N GLY A 47 0.93 -16.47 -1.13
CA GLY A 47 0.12 -17.63 -1.50
C GLY A 47 0.77 -18.99 -1.25
N THR A 48 1.68 -19.10 -0.29
CA THR A 48 2.45 -20.32 0.01
C THR A 48 1.76 -21.29 0.98
N GLN A 49 0.54 -20.96 1.45
CA GLN A 49 -0.20 -21.86 2.33
C GLN A 49 -0.45 -23.21 1.66
N SER A 50 -0.18 -24.30 2.37
CA SER A 50 -0.36 -25.65 1.87
C SER A 50 -0.81 -26.59 2.97
N THR A 51 -1.77 -27.43 2.68
CA THR A 51 -2.21 -28.51 3.56
C THR A 51 -2.06 -29.85 2.82
N LYS A 52 -1.83 -30.92 3.59
CA LYS A 52 -1.70 -32.26 3.02
C LYS A 52 -3.08 -32.91 2.89
N THR A 53 -3.40 -33.34 1.69
CA THR A 53 -4.56 -34.16 1.41
C THR A 53 -4.35 -35.59 1.93
N ARG A 54 -5.40 -36.38 1.97
CA ARG A 54 -5.34 -37.81 2.34
C ARG A 54 -4.25 -38.59 1.59
N ALA A 55 -4.02 -38.26 0.32
CA ALA A 55 -3.01 -38.94 -0.50
C ALA A 55 -1.57 -38.56 -0.13
N GLU A 56 -1.36 -37.31 0.33
CA GLU A 56 -0.04 -36.74 0.66
C GLU A 56 0.42 -37.04 2.09
N VAL A 57 -0.51 -37.43 2.98
CA VAL A 57 -0.14 -37.81 4.36
C VAL A 57 0.52 -39.18 4.36
N ARG A 58 1.66 -39.31 5.03
CA ARG A 58 2.37 -40.59 5.16
C ARG A 58 1.56 -41.61 5.97
N GLY A 59 1.58 -42.87 5.56
CA GLY A 59 0.96 -44.02 6.25
C GLY A 59 -0.34 -44.52 5.58
N GLY A 60 -1.09 -45.38 6.22
CA GLY A 60 -2.47 -45.76 5.88
C GLY A 60 -2.67 -46.66 4.64
N GLY A 61 -1.67 -47.40 4.21
CA GLY A 61 -1.83 -48.40 3.10
C GLY A 61 -2.72 -49.56 3.45
N ARG A 62 -2.83 -49.93 4.73
CA ARG A 62 -3.65 -51.08 5.20
C ARG A 62 -4.99 -50.56 5.75
N LYS A 63 -6.08 -51.35 5.45
CA LYS A 63 -7.38 -51.11 6.08
C LYS A 63 -7.29 -51.37 7.59
N PRO A 64 -7.79 -50.47 8.46
CA PRO A 64 -7.66 -50.60 9.93
C PRO A 64 -8.26 -51.87 10.50
N TRP A 65 -9.42 -52.33 10.00
CA TRP A 65 -10.11 -53.55 10.38
C TRP A 65 -10.98 -54.06 9.25
N ARG A 66 -11.48 -55.30 9.38
CA ARG A 66 -12.38 -55.93 8.40
C ARG A 66 -13.73 -55.19 8.31
N GLN A 67 -14.42 -55.33 7.18
CA GLN A 67 -15.63 -54.58 6.83
C GLN A 67 -16.82 -54.82 7.75
N LYS A 68 -16.96 -56.05 8.31
CA LYS A 68 -18.04 -56.48 9.18
C LYS A 68 -17.50 -57.29 10.37
N GLY A 69 -18.32 -57.49 11.43
CA GLY A 69 -17.98 -58.33 12.57
C GLY A 69 -16.96 -57.77 13.55
N THR A 70 -16.82 -56.43 13.63
CA THR A 70 -15.92 -55.76 14.61
C THR A 70 -16.66 -54.87 15.60
N GLY A 71 -17.96 -54.66 15.48
CA GLY A 71 -18.75 -53.73 16.30
C GLY A 71 -18.34 -52.26 16.14
N ARG A 72 -17.39 -51.94 15.25
CA ARG A 72 -16.87 -50.59 15.00
C ARG A 72 -17.41 -49.98 13.72
N ALA A 73 -17.39 -48.66 13.60
CA ALA A 73 -17.69 -47.96 12.37
C ALA A 73 -16.77 -48.39 11.25
N ARG A 74 -17.29 -48.50 10.03
CA ARG A 74 -16.51 -48.90 8.85
C ARG A 74 -15.47 -47.88 8.50
N GLN A 75 -14.22 -48.27 8.37
CA GLN A 75 -13.10 -47.39 8.03
C GLN A 75 -12.22 -47.98 6.93
N GLY A 76 -11.84 -47.16 5.97
CA GLY A 76 -10.98 -47.58 4.85
C GLY A 76 -9.49 -47.20 5.04
N SER A 77 -9.21 -46.16 5.79
CA SER A 77 -7.84 -45.69 5.99
C SER A 77 -7.74 -44.81 7.25
N ILE A 78 -6.64 -44.89 7.95
CA ILE A 78 -6.30 -44.03 9.10
C ILE A 78 -5.93 -42.61 8.68
N ARG A 79 -5.73 -42.34 7.39
CA ARG A 79 -5.41 -41.01 6.85
C ARG A 79 -6.66 -40.25 6.42
N ALA A 80 -7.84 -40.81 6.59
CA ALA A 80 -9.08 -40.13 6.22
C ALA A 80 -9.27 -38.84 7.06
N PRO A 81 -9.95 -37.82 6.55
CA PRO A 81 -10.07 -36.51 7.23
C PRO A 81 -10.71 -36.56 8.62
N GLN A 82 -11.54 -37.56 8.90
CA GLN A 82 -12.16 -37.74 10.22
C GLN A 82 -11.21 -38.32 11.28
N TRP A 83 -10.01 -38.74 10.88
CA TRP A 83 -9.01 -39.27 11.80
C TRP A 83 -8.06 -38.18 12.26
N ILE A 84 -7.67 -38.25 13.54
CA ILE A 84 -6.59 -37.43 14.10
C ILE A 84 -5.31 -37.69 13.30
N LYS A 85 -4.63 -36.64 12.86
CA LYS A 85 -3.45 -36.71 11.97
C LYS A 85 -3.76 -37.25 10.56
N GLY A 86 -5.04 -37.34 10.15
CA GLY A 86 -5.44 -37.61 8.78
C GLY A 86 -5.21 -36.42 7.86
N GLY A 87 -5.52 -36.57 6.58
CA GLY A 87 -5.44 -35.47 5.59
C GLY A 87 -6.56 -34.46 5.77
N ILE A 88 -6.36 -33.27 5.25
CA ILE A 88 -7.38 -32.22 5.21
C ILE A 88 -8.12 -32.28 3.89
N ALA A 89 -9.46 -32.39 3.96
CA ALA A 89 -10.31 -32.23 2.79
C ALA A 89 -10.46 -30.73 2.49
N LEU A 90 -10.48 -30.31 1.24
CA LEU A 90 -10.70 -28.93 0.80
C LEU A 90 -9.77 -27.88 1.47
N GLY A 91 -8.60 -28.31 1.91
CA GLY A 91 -7.62 -27.40 2.51
C GLY A 91 -6.92 -26.51 1.47
N PRO A 92 -6.32 -25.40 1.91
CA PRO A 92 -5.64 -24.48 1.02
C PRO A 92 -4.43 -25.14 0.35
N LYS A 93 -4.26 -24.84 -0.94
CA LYS A 93 -3.07 -25.21 -1.72
C LYS A 93 -2.35 -23.93 -2.18
N PRO A 94 -1.04 -24.00 -2.44
CA PRO A 94 -0.30 -22.87 -2.98
C PRO A 94 -0.95 -22.36 -4.28
N ARG A 95 -1.21 -21.06 -4.34
CA ARG A 95 -1.75 -20.41 -5.54
C ARG A 95 -1.27 -18.98 -5.67
N SER A 96 -1.22 -18.45 -6.87
CA SER A 96 -1.02 -17.04 -7.12
C SER A 96 -2.33 -16.28 -6.92
N TYR A 97 -2.22 -15.12 -6.24
CA TYR A 97 -3.32 -14.16 -6.08
C TYR A 97 -3.15 -12.94 -7.02
N LYS A 98 -2.12 -12.97 -7.86
CA LYS A 98 -1.80 -11.85 -8.75
C LYS A 98 -2.83 -11.73 -9.87
N TYR A 99 -3.33 -10.51 -10.07
CA TYR A 99 -4.10 -10.12 -11.23
C TYR A 99 -3.80 -8.68 -11.60
N THR A 100 -4.12 -8.27 -12.81
CA THR A 100 -3.83 -6.93 -13.34
C THR A 100 -5.10 -6.11 -13.50
N VAL A 101 -5.01 -4.82 -13.18
CA VAL A 101 -6.03 -3.80 -13.45
C VAL A 101 -5.53 -2.93 -14.60
N ASN A 102 -6.43 -2.41 -15.40
CA ASN A 102 -6.11 -1.56 -16.54
C ASN A 102 -5.29 -0.33 -16.15
N LYS A 103 -4.35 0.07 -16.99
CA LYS A 103 -3.50 1.25 -16.73
C LYS A 103 -4.32 2.53 -16.53
N LYS A 104 -5.40 2.72 -17.33
CA LYS A 104 -6.29 3.88 -17.22
C LYS A 104 -6.99 3.94 -15.87
N GLU A 105 -7.49 2.81 -15.35
CA GLU A 105 -8.13 2.72 -14.03
C GLU A 105 -7.15 3.04 -12.91
N ARG A 106 -5.91 2.53 -12.98
CA ARG A 106 -4.87 2.84 -11.98
C ARG A 106 -4.51 4.33 -11.96
N ARG A 107 -4.40 4.96 -13.14
CA ARG A 107 -4.17 6.41 -13.25
C ARG A 107 -5.33 7.20 -12.66
N LEU A 108 -6.56 6.82 -13.01
CA LEU A 108 -7.76 7.46 -12.49
C LEU A 108 -7.86 7.36 -10.97
N ALA A 109 -7.53 6.19 -10.39
CA ALA A 109 -7.50 6.01 -8.93
C ALA A 109 -6.50 6.95 -8.23
N ILE A 110 -5.30 7.11 -8.79
CA ILE A 110 -4.29 8.02 -8.24
C ILE A 110 -4.74 9.48 -8.36
N LYS A 111 -5.26 9.89 -9.52
CA LYS A 111 -5.80 11.23 -9.73
C LYS A 111 -6.95 11.52 -8.75
N SER A 112 -7.89 10.59 -8.59
CA SER A 112 -9.00 10.70 -7.63
C SER A 112 -8.51 10.92 -6.18
N LEU A 113 -7.47 10.19 -5.75
CA LEU A 113 -6.90 10.38 -4.42
C LEU A 113 -6.15 11.70 -4.25
N LEU A 114 -5.40 12.13 -5.26
CA LEU A 114 -4.75 13.44 -5.23
C LEU A 114 -5.77 14.56 -5.14
N SER A 115 -6.86 14.48 -5.89
CA SER A 115 -7.97 15.44 -5.81
C SER A 115 -8.64 15.44 -4.43
N SER A 116 -8.87 14.26 -3.84
CA SER A 116 -9.41 14.13 -2.48
C SER A 116 -8.51 14.82 -1.45
N LYS A 117 -7.18 14.64 -1.55
CA LYS A 117 -6.20 15.29 -0.66
C LYS A 117 -6.23 16.81 -0.76
N VAL A 118 -6.50 17.36 -1.93
CA VAL A 118 -6.67 18.81 -2.12
C VAL A 118 -7.97 19.29 -1.50
N LEU A 119 -9.09 18.59 -1.77
CA LEU A 119 -10.41 18.94 -1.23
C LEU A 119 -10.47 18.90 0.30
N GLU A 120 -9.78 17.94 0.91
CA GLU A 120 -9.72 17.77 2.37
C GLU A 120 -8.66 18.65 3.04
N ASN A 121 -7.92 19.48 2.29
CA ASN A 121 -6.80 20.28 2.78
C ASN A 121 -5.70 19.46 3.46
N GLU A 122 -5.46 18.25 2.97
CA GLU A 122 -4.44 17.33 3.47
C GLU A 122 -3.15 17.36 2.64
N LEU A 123 -3.11 18.17 1.58
CA LEU A 123 -1.95 18.40 0.74
C LEU A 123 -1.19 19.64 1.19
N THR A 124 0.10 19.49 1.47
CA THR A 124 1.03 20.58 1.79
C THR A 124 2.14 20.62 0.75
N VAL A 125 2.35 21.74 0.11
CA VAL A 125 3.45 21.94 -0.85
C VAL A 125 4.60 22.67 -0.18
N VAL A 126 5.82 22.14 -0.34
CA VAL A 126 7.05 22.71 0.21
C VAL A 126 7.98 23.08 -0.95
N ASP A 127 8.68 24.18 -0.84
CA ASP A 127 9.67 24.62 -1.82
C ASP A 127 10.72 23.52 -2.08
N ALA A 128 11.58 23.25 -1.11
CA ALA A 128 12.58 22.18 -1.21
C ALA A 128 13.01 21.68 0.17
N PHE A 129 13.43 20.40 0.22
CA PHE A 129 14.11 19.82 1.39
C PHE A 129 15.64 19.84 1.18
N ASN A 130 16.29 20.91 1.59
CA ASN A 130 17.75 21.05 1.47
C ASN A 130 18.43 20.63 2.80
N PHE A 131 18.73 19.33 2.93
CA PHE A 131 19.44 18.79 4.08
C PHE A 131 20.89 18.44 3.69
N ASP A 132 21.85 19.18 4.23
CA ASP A 132 23.29 18.94 4.02
C ASP A 132 23.77 17.63 4.67
N SER A 133 23.10 17.22 5.74
CA SER A 133 23.44 16.03 6.53
C SER A 133 22.21 15.22 6.94
N ILE A 134 22.44 13.93 7.18
CA ILE A 134 21.40 13.00 7.63
C ILE A 134 21.11 13.26 9.11
N LYS A 135 20.02 13.99 9.42
CA LYS A 135 19.59 14.30 10.79
C LYS A 135 18.08 14.19 10.95
N THR A 136 17.63 13.26 11.75
CA THR A 136 16.19 13.06 12.06
C THR A 136 15.58 14.30 12.73
N LYS A 137 16.34 15.01 13.58
CA LYS A 137 15.89 16.24 14.26
C LYS A 137 15.49 17.34 13.27
N GLN A 138 16.23 17.50 12.18
CA GLN A 138 15.88 18.49 11.14
C GLN A 138 14.54 18.17 10.49
N MET A 139 14.29 16.89 10.15
CA MET A 139 13.02 16.46 9.58
C MET A 139 11.86 16.62 10.55
N VAL A 140 12.05 16.28 11.83
CA VAL A 140 11.01 16.47 12.87
C VAL A 140 10.67 17.96 13.00
N ASN A 141 11.68 18.83 13.08
CA ASN A 141 11.45 20.28 13.16
C ASN A 141 10.69 20.81 11.93
N ALA A 142 11.06 20.35 10.72
CA ALA A 142 10.37 20.74 9.49
C ALA A 142 8.88 20.33 9.52
N LEU A 143 8.56 19.10 9.90
CA LEU A 143 7.16 18.65 10.00
C LEU A 143 6.38 19.40 11.08
N THR A 144 7.01 19.71 12.20
CA THR A 144 6.39 20.51 13.27
C THR A 144 6.11 21.95 12.81
N ASN A 145 7.05 22.58 12.11
CA ASN A 145 6.89 23.93 11.56
C ASN A 145 5.77 24.00 10.52
N LEU A 146 5.64 22.95 9.69
CA LEU A 146 4.56 22.80 8.71
C LEU A 146 3.21 22.44 9.35
N LYS A 147 3.16 22.25 10.68
CA LYS A 147 1.96 21.84 11.44
C LYS A 147 1.31 20.56 10.91
N VAL A 148 2.13 19.65 10.38
CA VAL A 148 1.66 18.38 9.85
C VAL A 148 1.68 17.33 10.96
N GLU A 149 0.50 16.94 11.43
CA GLU A 149 0.35 15.98 12.53
C GLU A 149 -0.17 14.63 12.04
N GLY A 150 0.34 13.54 12.64
CA GLY A 150 -0.12 12.18 12.37
C GLY A 150 0.63 11.48 11.25
N LYS A 151 -0.08 10.66 10.47
CA LYS A 151 0.52 9.87 9.38
C LYS A 151 0.79 10.75 8.17
N THR A 152 2.05 10.88 7.80
CA THR A 152 2.52 11.78 6.74
C THR A 152 3.28 11.02 5.67
N LEU A 153 2.88 11.21 4.43
CA LEU A 153 3.58 10.74 3.24
C LEU A 153 4.35 11.90 2.62
N ILE A 154 5.66 11.74 2.48
CA ILE A 154 6.52 12.73 1.81
C ILE A 154 6.83 12.17 0.42
N VAL A 155 6.48 12.90 -0.63
CA VAL A 155 6.78 12.52 -2.00
C VAL A 155 7.80 13.48 -2.60
N LEU A 156 8.85 12.91 -3.16
CA LEU A 156 9.96 13.65 -3.76
C LEU A 156 10.00 13.40 -5.27
N ALA A 157 10.39 14.40 -6.05
CA ALA A 157 10.57 14.27 -7.48
C ALA A 157 11.62 13.19 -7.80
N ASP A 158 12.79 13.30 -7.17
CA ASP A 158 13.92 12.40 -7.35
C ASP A 158 14.42 11.85 -6.01
N LYS A 159 15.32 10.86 -6.09
CA LYS A 159 15.91 10.24 -4.92
C LYS A 159 16.81 11.22 -4.17
N ASN A 160 16.41 11.63 -2.98
CA ASN A 160 17.25 12.38 -2.05
C ASN A 160 17.55 11.51 -0.82
N GLU A 161 18.78 11.00 -0.76
CA GLU A 161 19.19 10.07 0.32
C GLU A 161 19.21 10.74 1.70
N ASN A 162 19.58 12.01 1.78
CA ASN A 162 19.60 12.73 3.04
C ASN A 162 18.21 12.87 3.63
N VAL A 163 17.22 13.24 2.82
CA VAL A 163 15.81 13.34 3.21
C VAL A 163 15.26 11.96 3.60
N GLN A 164 15.49 10.96 2.76
CA GLN A 164 14.98 9.60 2.99
C GLN A 164 15.55 8.99 4.28
N LYS A 165 16.86 9.08 4.49
CA LYS A 165 17.52 8.55 5.69
C LYS A 165 17.15 9.34 6.95
N SER A 166 16.90 10.65 6.86
CA SER A 166 16.44 11.50 7.96
C SER A 166 14.99 11.19 8.37
N ALA A 167 14.12 10.85 7.42
CA ALA A 167 12.71 10.57 7.68
C ALA A 167 12.43 9.12 8.11
N ARG A 168 13.19 8.12 7.64
CA ARG A 168 12.86 6.70 7.81
C ARG A 168 12.69 6.22 9.25
N ASN A 169 13.33 6.86 10.23
CA ASN A 169 13.25 6.49 11.65
C ASN A 169 12.07 7.15 12.36
N ILE A 170 11.37 8.09 11.73
CA ILE A 170 10.24 8.78 12.34
C ILE A 170 9.00 7.91 12.21
N LYS A 171 8.34 7.64 13.35
CA LYS A 171 7.09 6.88 13.37
C LYS A 171 6.02 7.62 12.55
N ASN A 172 5.26 6.87 11.77
CA ASN A 172 4.17 7.38 10.93
C ASN A 172 4.60 8.29 9.74
N VAL A 173 5.88 8.38 9.43
CA VAL A 173 6.37 9.09 8.24
C VAL A 173 6.92 8.09 7.24
N LYS A 174 6.56 8.27 5.97
CA LYS A 174 7.09 7.48 4.85
C LYS A 174 7.51 8.42 3.72
N THR A 175 8.64 8.11 3.10
CA THR A 175 9.10 8.83 1.90
C THR A 175 8.91 7.97 0.68
N LEU A 176 8.42 8.55 -0.41
CA LEU A 176 8.29 7.91 -1.73
C LEU A 176 8.85 8.84 -2.82
N GLN A 177 9.08 8.26 -3.99
CA GLN A 177 9.33 8.99 -5.22
C GLN A 177 8.06 9.00 -6.08
N VAL A 178 7.92 9.97 -6.97
CA VAL A 178 6.78 10.08 -7.90
C VAL A 178 6.49 8.77 -8.62
N ASN A 179 7.53 8.09 -9.10
CA ASN A 179 7.39 6.83 -9.85
C ASN A 179 6.90 5.63 -9.01
N THR A 180 6.97 5.73 -7.68
CA THR A 180 6.60 4.66 -6.75
C THR A 180 5.31 4.94 -5.98
N ILE A 181 4.62 6.03 -6.30
CA ILE A 181 3.32 6.37 -5.71
C ILE A 181 2.33 5.24 -5.97
N ASN A 182 1.60 4.87 -4.93
CA ASN A 182 0.56 3.86 -4.99
C ASN A 182 -0.67 4.25 -4.16
N VAL A 183 -1.80 3.68 -4.52
CA VAL A 183 -3.10 3.95 -3.89
C VAL A 183 -3.11 3.60 -2.40
N TYR A 184 -2.43 2.51 -2.01
CA TYR A 184 -2.37 2.08 -0.62
C TYR A 184 -1.70 3.11 0.30
N ASP A 185 -0.55 3.64 -0.11
CA ASP A 185 0.18 4.63 0.69
C ASP A 185 -0.58 5.97 0.73
N LEU A 186 -1.17 6.42 -0.38
CA LEU A 186 -2.00 7.63 -0.40
C LEU A 186 -3.21 7.56 0.54
N LEU A 187 -3.85 6.40 0.67
CA LEU A 187 -4.95 6.18 1.60
C LEU A 187 -4.48 6.01 3.05
N LYS A 188 -3.35 5.32 3.26
CA LYS A 188 -2.83 5.03 4.59
C LYS A 188 -2.35 6.25 5.34
N TYR A 189 -1.76 7.20 4.63
CA TYR A 189 -1.21 8.44 5.17
C TYR A 189 -2.18 9.58 4.93
N LYS A 190 -2.62 10.20 6.04
CA LYS A 190 -3.55 11.32 6.00
C LYS A 190 -2.93 12.52 5.28
N ASN A 191 -1.79 12.97 5.75
CA ASN A 191 -1.14 14.14 5.20
C ASN A 191 -0.20 13.76 4.05
N LEU A 192 -0.24 14.53 2.97
CA LEU A 192 0.63 14.42 1.82
C LEU A 192 1.50 15.67 1.72
N VAL A 193 2.80 15.50 1.85
CA VAL A 193 3.79 16.60 1.71
C VAL A 193 4.57 16.35 0.43
N ILE A 194 4.55 17.33 -0.46
CA ILE A 194 5.24 17.26 -1.77
C ILE A 194 6.10 18.50 -2.00
N THR A 195 7.16 18.38 -2.78
CA THR A 195 7.96 19.55 -3.19
C THR A 195 7.37 20.16 -4.47
N GLU A 196 7.68 21.42 -4.75
CA GLU A 196 7.24 22.10 -5.97
C GLU A 196 7.68 21.33 -7.25
N ASP A 197 8.91 20.82 -7.28
CA ASP A 197 9.40 19.97 -8.39
C ASP A 197 8.61 18.66 -8.50
N THR A 198 8.13 18.15 -7.38
CA THR A 198 7.26 16.95 -7.37
C THR A 198 5.93 17.22 -8.04
N VAL A 199 5.34 18.40 -7.84
CA VAL A 199 4.09 18.80 -8.51
C VAL A 199 4.28 18.79 -10.02
N LYS A 200 5.33 19.44 -10.52
CA LYS A 200 5.66 19.49 -11.96
C LYS A 200 5.81 18.10 -12.55
N LYS A 201 6.56 17.23 -11.85
CA LYS A 201 6.79 15.84 -12.27
C LYS A 201 5.53 14.97 -12.21
N LEU A 202 4.65 15.19 -11.23
CA LEU A 202 3.34 14.52 -11.18
C LEU A 202 2.48 14.91 -12.38
N GLU A 203 2.51 16.17 -12.76
CA GLU A 203 1.78 16.67 -13.92
C GLU A 203 2.29 16.08 -15.25
N GLU A 204 3.58 15.87 -15.40
CA GLU A 204 4.16 15.19 -16.57
C GLU A 204 3.76 13.71 -16.64
N VAL A 205 3.79 13.00 -15.52
CA VAL A 205 3.53 11.55 -15.47
C VAL A 205 2.04 11.21 -15.62
N TYR A 206 1.17 12.07 -15.11
CA TYR A 206 -0.28 11.80 -15.04
C TYR A 206 -1.12 12.69 -15.98
N ALA A 207 -0.52 13.59 -16.71
CA ALA A 207 -1.21 14.37 -17.75
C ALA A 207 -1.88 13.49 -18.82
#